data_90b2747d422b3aca0f53addbbffba26c
#
_entry.id   90b2747d422b3aca0f53addbbffba26c
#
_cell.length_a   1.000
_cell.length_b   1.000
_cell.length_c   1.000
_cell.angle_alpha   90.00
_cell.angle_beta   90.00
_cell.angle_gamma   90.00
#
_symmetry.space_group_name_H-M   'P 1'
#
loop_
_entity.id
_entity.type
_entity.pdbx_description
1 polymer ?
#
loop_
_entity_poly.entity_id
_entity_poly.type
_entity_poly.pdbx_seq_one_letter_code
_entity_poly.pdbx_strand_id
1 'polypeptide(L)'
;QCQRTTRLSGALAASCITAGGGLMLVRNALGTNVTRYSDATAGVVAAAGLAALLFAVIACRTYRDPIAGLTLSVIATIFGAVAGLLAVPGVPGVHSVLVAAMAAAATSVLAMRITGCGGITLTAVACCAVVVAAATLVGAITAAPVPAIGSLATLASFGLLEVSARMAVLLAGLSPRLPPALNPDDADALPTTDRLTTRANRADAWLTSLLAAFAASATIGAIGTAVATHGIHRSSMGGIALAAVTGALLLLRARSADTRRSLVFAICGITTVATAFTVAADRALEHGPWIAALTAMLAAVAMFLGFVAPALSLSPVTYRTIELLECLALIAMVPLTAWLCGAYSAVRHLDLTWT
;
A
#
# COMPACT_ATOMS: atom_id res chain seq x y z
N GLN A 1 -30.58 5.15 -3.87
CA GLN A 1 -29.33 5.46 -3.14
C GLN A 1 -29.12 4.51 -1.95
N CYS A 2 -30.12 4.24 -1.13
CA CYS A 2 -30.05 3.37 0.06
C CYS A 2 -29.56 1.95 -0.26
N GLN A 3 -30.04 1.34 -1.35
CA GLN A 3 -29.67 -0.02 -1.76
C GLN A 3 -28.20 -0.11 -2.24
N ARG A 4 -27.64 0.97 -2.76
CA ARG A 4 -26.24 1.04 -3.20
C ARG A 4 -25.27 1.18 -2.02
N THR A 5 -25.68 1.91 -0.98
CA THR A 5 -24.89 2.06 0.26
C THR A 5 -24.86 0.78 1.08
N THR A 6 -25.97 0.04 1.18
CA THR A 6 -26.01 -1.26 1.86
C THR A 6 -25.16 -2.34 1.15
N ARG A 7 -25.13 -2.34 -0.18
CA ARG A 7 -24.25 -3.25 -0.95
C ARG A 7 -22.77 -2.91 -0.77
N LEU A 8 -22.41 -1.63 -0.75
CA LEU A 8 -21.04 -1.19 -0.50
C LEU A 8 -20.56 -1.53 0.93
N SER A 9 -21.42 -1.34 1.94
CA SER A 9 -21.09 -1.72 3.31
C SER A 9 -20.91 -3.23 3.48
N GLY A 10 -21.76 -4.04 2.84
CA GLY A 10 -21.61 -5.50 2.83
C GLY A 10 -20.31 -5.96 2.14
N ALA A 11 -19.95 -5.33 1.04
CA ALA A 11 -18.72 -5.60 0.30
C ALA A 11 -17.47 -5.27 1.12
N LEU A 12 -17.47 -4.12 1.79
CA LEU A 12 -16.38 -3.70 2.69
C LEU A 12 -16.28 -4.64 3.90
N ALA A 13 -17.41 -5.01 4.51
CA ALA A 13 -17.42 -5.95 5.62
C ALA A 13 -16.86 -7.32 5.23
N ALA A 14 -17.24 -7.87 4.07
CA ALA A 14 -16.69 -9.12 3.57
C ALA A 14 -15.19 -9.05 3.33
N SER A 15 -14.70 -7.96 2.74
CA SER A 15 -13.26 -7.75 2.51
C SER A 15 -12.49 -7.61 3.82
N CYS A 16 -13.04 -6.92 4.82
CA CYS A 16 -12.41 -6.79 6.14
C CYS A 16 -12.38 -8.14 6.89
N ILE A 17 -13.45 -8.93 6.82
CA ILE A 17 -13.50 -10.26 7.45
C ILE A 17 -12.47 -11.20 6.81
N THR A 18 -12.36 -11.20 5.48
CA THR A 18 -11.38 -12.04 4.79
C THR A 18 -9.95 -11.60 5.04
N ALA A 19 -9.67 -10.30 5.08
CA ALA A 19 -8.35 -9.78 5.46
C ALA A 19 -8.00 -10.12 6.91
N GLY A 20 -8.95 -9.97 7.84
CA GLY A 20 -8.79 -10.34 9.24
C GLY A 20 -8.58 -11.84 9.44
N GLY A 21 -9.37 -12.67 8.74
CA GLY A 21 -9.21 -14.12 8.72
C GLY A 21 -7.86 -14.57 8.17
N GLY A 22 -7.41 -13.95 7.06
CA GLY A 22 -6.09 -14.17 6.48
C GLY A 22 -4.96 -13.82 7.45
N LEU A 23 -5.07 -12.68 8.14
CA LEU A 23 -4.10 -12.26 9.15
C LEU A 23 -4.04 -13.23 10.33
N MET A 24 -5.19 -13.73 10.79
CA MET A 24 -5.27 -14.74 11.86
C MET A 24 -4.64 -16.07 11.45
N LEU A 25 -4.85 -16.51 10.19
CA LEU A 25 -4.20 -17.71 9.65
C LEU A 25 -2.68 -17.55 9.61
N VAL A 26 -2.18 -16.41 9.15
CA VAL A 26 -0.75 -16.09 9.15
C VAL A 26 -0.19 -16.06 10.57
N ARG A 27 -0.88 -15.40 11.50
CA ARG A 27 -0.47 -15.36 12.93
C ARG A 27 -0.45 -16.75 13.55
N ASN A 28 -1.43 -17.60 13.25
CA ASN A 28 -1.48 -18.97 13.75
C ASN A 28 -0.34 -19.82 13.14
N ALA A 29 -0.04 -19.64 11.86
CA ALA A 29 1.10 -20.30 11.21
C ALA A 29 2.45 -19.88 11.80
N LEU A 30 2.57 -18.64 12.30
CA LEU A 30 3.75 -18.14 12.99
C LEU A 30 3.90 -18.74 14.40
N GLY A 31 2.79 -19.07 15.06
CA GLY A 31 2.76 -19.52 16.47
C GLY A 31 2.84 -21.02 16.69
N THR A 32 2.60 -21.83 15.66
CA THR A 32 2.55 -23.29 15.79
C THR A 32 3.74 -23.96 15.13
N ASN A 33 4.53 -24.71 15.91
CA ASN A 33 5.63 -25.57 15.43
C ASN A 33 5.16 -26.79 14.61
N VAL A 34 4.01 -26.72 13.94
CA VAL A 34 3.38 -27.89 13.29
C VAL A 34 3.43 -27.74 11.77
N THR A 35 4.53 -28.20 11.21
CA THR A 35 4.77 -28.25 9.75
C THR A 35 3.75 -29.08 8.95
N ARG A 36 3.04 -30.00 9.60
CA ARG A 36 2.09 -30.92 8.95
C ARG A 36 0.74 -30.30 8.55
N TYR A 37 0.33 -29.22 9.23
CA TYR A 37 -0.95 -28.53 8.93
C TYR A 37 -0.80 -27.39 7.92
N SER A 38 0.42 -26.94 7.62
CA SER A 38 0.61 -25.78 6.73
C SER A 38 0.26 -26.13 5.27
N ASP A 39 0.59 -27.31 4.78
CA ASP A 39 0.34 -27.71 3.39
C ASP A 39 -1.16 -27.90 3.12
N ALA A 40 -1.88 -28.53 4.05
CA ALA A 40 -3.32 -28.69 3.93
C ALA A 40 -4.06 -27.35 4.01
N THR A 41 -3.62 -26.44 4.92
CA THR A 41 -4.21 -25.10 5.02
C THR A 41 -3.90 -24.24 3.81
N ALA A 42 -2.70 -24.29 3.26
CA ALA A 42 -2.35 -23.60 2.03
C ALA A 42 -3.22 -24.07 0.85
N GLY A 43 -3.44 -25.39 0.74
CA GLY A 43 -4.31 -25.97 -0.29
C GLY A 43 -5.78 -25.52 -0.16
N VAL A 44 -6.31 -25.51 1.06
CA VAL A 44 -7.71 -25.04 1.31
C VAL A 44 -7.84 -23.56 1.00
N VAL A 45 -6.89 -22.73 1.40
CA VAL A 45 -6.91 -21.30 1.12
C VAL A 45 -6.79 -21.02 -0.38
N ALA A 46 -5.94 -21.76 -1.09
CA ALA A 46 -5.83 -21.66 -2.55
C ALA A 46 -7.13 -22.07 -3.25
N ALA A 47 -7.76 -23.16 -2.81
CA ALA A 47 -9.06 -23.59 -3.34
C ALA A 47 -10.16 -22.55 -3.09
N ALA A 48 -10.19 -21.95 -1.89
CA ALA A 48 -11.11 -20.86 -1.57
C ALA A 48 -10.87 -19.62 -2.46
N GLY A 49 -9.60 -19.28 -2.75
CA GLY A 49 -9.25 -18.21 -3.68
C GLY A 49 -9.74 -18.47 -5.10
N LEU A 50 -9.56 -19.70 -5.60
CA LEU A 50 -10.07 -20.12 -6.91
C LEU A 50 -11.60 -20.10 -6.96
N ALA A 51 -12.28 -20.58 -5.92
CA ALA A 51 -13.73 -20.52 -5.83
C ALA A 51 -14.23 -19.06 -5.85
N ALA A 52 -13.58 -18.16 -5.07
CA ALA A 52 -13.92 -16.74 -5.08
C ALA A 52 -13.73 -16.12 -6.48
N LEU A 53 -12.70 -16.52 -7.21
CA LEU A 53 -12.45 -16.07 -8.58
C LEU A 53 -13.54 -16.55 -9.54
N LEU A 54 -13.97 -17.81 -9.43
CA LEU A 54 -15.06 -18.35 -10.23
C LEU A 54 -16.39 -17.62 -9.95
N PHE A 55 -16.70 -17.37 -8.67
CA PHE A 55 -17.87 -16.58 -8.30
C PHE A 55 -17.77 -15.13 -8.79
N ALA A 56 -16.58 -14.53 -8.82
CA ALA A 56 -16.37 -13.21 -9.40
C ALA A 56 -16.73 -13.18 -10.89
N VAL A 57 -16.33 -14.21 -11.63
CA VAL A 57 -16.66 -14.35 -13.06
C VAL A 57 -18.17 -14.48 -13.26
N ILE A 58 -18.83 -15.32 -12.46
CA ILE A 58 -20.28 -15.51 -12.51
C ILE A 58 -20.99 -14.19 -12.18
N ALA A 59 -20.56 -13.47 -11.13
CA ALA A 59 -21.14 -12.20 -10.74
C ALA A 59 -21.03 -11.14 -11.85
N CYS A 60 -19.86 -11.04 -12.50
CA CYS A 60 -19.66 -10.07 -13.58
C CYS A 60 -20.35 -10.45 -14.87
N ARG A 61 -20.30 -11.71 -15.28
CA ARG A 61 -20.82 -12.14 -16.59
C ARG A 61 -22.31 -12.48 -16.58
N THR A 62 -22.79 -13.15 -15.53
CA THR A 62 -24.18 -13.61 -15.45
C THR A 62 -25.08 -12.57 -14.80
N TYR A 63 -24.67 -12.04 -13.64
CA TYR A 63 -25.49 -11.09 -12.89
C TYR A 63 -25.19 -9.62 -13.25
N ARG A 64 -24.12 -9.35 -14.03
CA ARG A 64 -23.69 -8.00 -14.42
C ARG A 64 -23.56 -7.04 -13.23
N ASP A 65 -23.19 -7.57 -12.07
CA ASP A 65 -22.96 -6.79 -10.85
C ASP A 65 -21.46 -6.52 -10.69
N PRO A 66 -20.97 -5.30 -11.05
CA PRO A 66 -19.55 -4.99 -11.00
C PRO A 66 -19.03 -4.87 -9.57
N ILE A 67 -19.90 -4.57 -8.58
CA ILE A 67 -19.48 -4.41 -7.18
C ILE A 67 -19.20 -5.80 -6.58
N ALA A 68 -20.12 -6.75 -6.77
CA ALA A 68 -19.92 -8.12 -6.30
C ALA A 68 -18.70 -8.78 -6.98
N GLY A 69 -18.55 -8.59 -8.30
CA GLY A 69 -17.39 -9.10 -9.03
C GLY A 69 -16.06 -8.54 -8.55
N LEU A 70 -16.00 -7.23 -8.26
CA LEU A 70 -14.80 -6.58 -7.74
C LEU A 70 -14.46 -7.09 -6.33
N THR A 71 -15.43 -7.17 -5.42
CA THR A 71 -15.19 -7.67 -4.06
C THR A 71 -14.71 -9.11 -4.04
N LEU A 72 -15.32 -9.99 -4.82
CA LEU A 72 -14.88 -11.38 -4.95
C LEU A 72 -13.49 -11.49 -5.58
N SER A 73 -13.13 -10.61 -6.53
CA SER A 73 -11.79 -10.55 -7.10
C SER A 73 -10.75 -10.12 -6.06
N VAL A 74 -11.06 -9.12 -5.22
CA VAL A 74 -10.18 -8.70 -4.11
C VAL A 74 -10.02 -9.82 -3.08
N ILE A 75 -11.10 -10.50 -2.72
CA ILE A 75 -11.07 -11.66 -1.83
C ILE A 75 -10.18 -12.76 -2.42
N ALA A 76 -10.30 -13.06 -3.71
CA ALA A 76 -9.48 -14.05 -4.40
C ALA A 76 -7.99 -13.67 -4.36
N THR A 77 -7.65 -12.38 -4.54
CA THR A 77 -6.25 -11.91 -4.44
C THR A 77 -5.69 -12.01 -3.02
N ILE A 78 -6.49 -11.73 -2.00
CA ILE A 78 -6.10 -11.91 -0.59
C ILE A 78 -5.82 -13.39 -0.31
N PHE A 79 -6.71 -14.28 -0.69
CA PHE A 79 -6.50 -15.71 -0.51
C PHE A 79 -5.30 -16.24 -1.31
N GLY A 80 -5.09 -15.73 -2.53
CA GLY A 80 -3.90 -16.03 -3.34
C GLY A 80 -2.61 -15.62 -2.64
N ALA A 81 -2.57 -14.42 -2.07
CA ALA A 81 -1.42 -13.93 -1.31
C ALA A 81 -1.16 -14.79 -0.05
N VAL A 82 -2.20 -15.10 0.72
CA VAL A 82 -2.09 -15.95 1.93
C VAL A 82 -1.67 -17.36 1.57
N ALA A 83 -2.22 -17.95 0.52
CA ALA A 83 -1.82 -19.25 0.04
C ALA A 83 -0.35 -19.28 -0.39
N GLY A 84 0.10 -18.24 -1.12
CA GLY A 84 1.51 -18.08 -1.51
C GLY A 84 2.45 -17.95 -0.30
N LEU A 85 2.01 -17.24 0.74
CA LEU A 85 2.78 -17.09 1.98
C LEU A 85 2.92 -18.41 2.73
N LEU A 86 1.87 -19.22 2.77
CA LEU A 86 1.82 -20.53 3.44
C LEU A 86 2.45 -21.66 2.61
N ALA A 87 2.63 -21.47 1.30
CA ALA A 87 3.20 -22.47 0.40
C ALA A 87 4.72 -22.71 0.65
N VAL A 88 5.41 -21.76 1.29
CA VAL A 88 6.82 -21.91 1.63
C VAL A 88 6.91 -22.48 3.04
N PRO A 89 7.44 -23.71 3.21
CA PRO A 89 7.55 -24.33 4.53
C PRO A 89 8.60 -23.61 5.38
N GLY A 90 8.31 -23.43 6.67
CA GLY A 90 9.21 -22.81 7.64
C GLY A 90 8.71 -21.46 8.16
N VAL A 91 9.61 -20.75 8.85
CA VAL A 91 9.29 -19.41 9.37
C VAL A 91 9.13 -18.43 8.20
N PRO A 92 8.03 -17.67 8.15
CA PRO A 92 7.81 -16.69 7.08
C PRO A 92 8.98 -15.72 6.96
N GLY A 93 9.68 -15.80 5.86
CA GLY A 93 10.86 -14.99 5.54
C GLY A 93 10.67 -14.21 4.23
N VAL A 94 11.77 -13.69 3.70
CA VAL A 94 11.77 -12.92 2.45
C VAL A 94 11.21 -13.74 1.28
N HIS A 95 11.52 -15.03 1.22
CA HIS A 95 11.05 -15.91 0.15
C HIS A 95 9.53 -16.15 0.19
N SER A 96 8.96 -16.33 1.38
CA SER A 96 7.51 -16.51 1.51
C SER A 96 6.73 -15.25 1.13
N VAL A 97 7.25 -14.05 1.50
CA VAL A 97 6.68 -12.78 1.07
C VAL A 97 6.79 -12.58 -0.44
N LEU A 98 7.90 -13.00 -1.05
CA LEU A 98 8.08 -12.97 -2.51
C LEU A 98 7.02 -13.82 -3.20
N VAL A 99 6.84 -15.08 -2.78
CA VAL A 99 5.84 -15.99 -3.35
C VAL A 99 4.42 -15.43 -3.15
N ALA A 100 4.12 -14.90 -1.97
CA ALA A 100 2.84 -14.25 -1.70
C ALA A 100 2.56 -13.06 -2.63
N ALA A 101 3.56 -12.19 -2.84
CA ALA A 101 3.43 -11.05 -3.72
C ALA A 101 3.27 -11.47 -5.20
N MET A 102 4.02 -12.48 -5.64
CA MET A 102 3.87 -13.04 -6.98
C MET A 102 2.50 -13.68 -7.19
N ALA A 103 1.99 -14.43 -6.21
CA ALA A 103 0.65 -15.01 -6.26
C ALA A 103 -0.44 -13.93 -6.29
N ALA A 104 -0.31 -12.87 -5.48
CA ALA A 104 -1.21 -11.73 -5.50
C ALA A 104 -1.21 -10.99 -6.84
N ALA A 105 -0.04 -10.77 -7.44
CA ALA A 105 0.09 -10.17 -8.76
C ALA A 105 -0.58 -11.03 -9.83
N ALA A 106 -0.28 -12.33 -9.86
CA ALA A 106 -0.84 -13.26 -10.83
C ALA A 106 -2.38 -13.37 -10.71
N THR A 107 -2.90 -13.50 -9.49
CA THR A 107 -4.35 -13.59 -9.25
C THR A 107 -5.08 -12.30 -9.60
N SER A 108 -4.50 -11.12 -9.30
CA SER A 108 -5.09 -9.83 -9.64
C SER A 108 -5.13 -9.59 -11.15
N VAL A 109 -4.05 -9.94 -11.88
CA VAL A 109 -4.01 -9.85 -13.35
C VAL A 109 -4.98 -10.84 -13.97
N LEU A 110 -5.05 -12.07 -13.47
CA LEU A 110 -6.00 -13.08 -13.93
C LEU A 110 -7.44 -12.63 -13.71
N ALA A 111 -7.76 -12.13 -12.51
CA ALA A 111 -9.06 -11.57 -12.19
C ALA A 111 -9.44 -10.44 -13.15
N MET A 112 -8.55 -9.50 -13.41
CA MET A 112 -8.77 -8.38 -14.33
C MET A 112 -9.05 -8.87 -15.77
N ARG A 113 -8.32 -9.90 -16.24
CA ARG A 113 -8.50 -10.47 -17.59
C ARG A 113 -9.80 -11.22 -17.75
N ILE A 114 -10.25 -11.95 -16.73
CA ILE A 114 -11.39 -12.83 -16.83
C ILE A 114 -12.70 -12.08 -16.52
N THR A 115 -12.69 -11.20 -15.50
CA THR A 115 -13.90 -10.48 -15.09
C THR A 115 -14.16 -9.24 -15.92
N GLY A 116 -13.11 -8.55 -16.42
CA GLY A 116 -13.22 -7.25 -17.08
C GLY A 116 -13.74 -6.13 -16.17
N CYS A 117 -13.98 -6.41 -14.89
CA CYS A 117 -14.52 -5.48 -13.90
C CYS A 117 -13.42 -4.93 -12.98
N GLY A 118 -13.60 -3.70 -12.48
CA GLY A 118 -12.72 -3.14 -11.44
C GLY A 118 -11.27 -2.86 -11.87
N GLY A 119 -11.05 -2.49 -13.13
CA GLY A 119 -9.71 -2.28 -13.70
C GLY A 119 -8.81 -1.40 -12.84
N ILE A 120 -9.33 -0.31 -12.23
CA ILE A 120 -8.53 0.62 -11.41
C ILE A 120 -8.00 -0.07 -10.14
N THR A 121 -8.86 -0.73 -9.38
CA THR A 121 -8.51 -1.38 -8.12
C THR A 121 -7.62 -2.61 -8.31
N LEU A 122 -7.93 -3.46 -9.28
CA LEU A 122 -7.12 -4.65 -9.56
C LEU A 122 -5.75 -4.28 -10.13
N THR A 123 -5.66 -3.22 -10.94
CA THR A 123 -4.38 -2.68 -11.40
C THR A 123 -3.56 -2.13 -10.22
N ALA A 124 -4.21 -1.42 -9.29
CA ALA A 124 -3.53 -0.94 -8.08
C ALA A 124 -2.96 -2.10 -7.25
N VAL A 125 -3.74 -3.16 -7.04
CA VAL A 125 -3.29 -4.37 -6.31
C VAL A 125 -2.14 -5.05 -7.05
N ALA A 126 -2.25 -5.20 -8.37
CA ALA A 126 -1.19 -5.81 -9.20
C ALA A 126 0.12 -4.99 -9.11
N CYS A 127 0.04 -3.66 -9.29
CA CYS A 127 1.22 -2.79 -9.18
C CYS A 127 1.83 -2.81 -7.78
N CYS A 128 1.02 -2.77 -6.73
CA CYS A 128 1.47 -2.90 -5.35
C CYS A 128 2.22 -4.24 -5.14
N ALA A 129 1.62 -5.34 -5.57
CA ALA A 129 2.21 -6.67 -5.47
C ALA A 129 3.54 -6.77 -6.25
N VAL A 130 3.64 -6.16 -7.44
CA VAL A 130 4.89 -6.12 -8.22
C VAL A 130 5.97 -5.31 -7.48
N VAL A 131 5.64 -4.17 -6.88
CA VAL A 131 6.61 -3.38 -6.09
C VAL A 131 7.12 -4.18 -4.89
N VAL A 132 6.23 -4.84 -4.15
CA VAL A 132 6.60 -5.70 -3.02
C VAL A 132 7.44 -6.88 -3.49
N ALA A 133 7.08 -7.53 -4.59
CA ALA A 133 7.85 -8.63 -5.17
C ALA A 133 9.26 -8.18 -5.60
N ALA A 134 9.38 -7.03 -6.25
CA ALA A 134 10.67 -6.47 -6.65
C ALA A 134 11.57 -6.16 -5.43
N ALA A 135 11.01 -5.53 -4.39
CA ALA A 135 11.73 -5.23 -3.16
C ALA A 135 12.21 -6.50 -2.44
N THR A 136 11.33 -7.51 -2.32
CA THR A 136 11.68 -8.79 -1.69
C THR A 136 12.65 -9.61 -2.53
N LEU A 137 12.57 -9.55 -3.86
CA LEU A 137 13.52 -10.18 -4.76
C LEU A 137 14.93 -9.59 -4.59
N VAL A 138 15.05 -8.27 -4.59
CA VAL A 138 16.31 -7.57 -4.31
C VAL A 138 16.86 -7.99 -2.94
N GLY A 139 16.00 -8.02 -1.92
CA GLY A 139 16.37 -8.46 -0.59
C GLY A 139 16.84 -9.92 -0.53
N ALA A 140 16.22 -10.82 -1.30
CA ALA A 140 16.61 -12.21 -1.40
C ALA A 140 17.99 -12.38 -2.06
N ILE A 141 18.29 -11.59 -3.11
CA ILE A 141 19.57 -11.61 -3.82
C ILE A 141 20.70 -11.03 -2.94
N THR A 142 20.41 -9.94 -2.22
CA THR A 142 21.41 -9.25 -1.39
C THR A 142 21.56 -9.84 0.01
N ALA A 143 20.75 -10.84 0.37
CA ALA A 143 20.65 -11.41 1.73
C ALA A 143 20.42 -10.31 2.81
N ALA A 144 19.73 -9.23 2.45
CA ALA A 144 19.50 -8.10 3.34
C ALA A 144 18.51 -8.48 4.45
N PRO A 145 18.65 -7.91 5.66
CA PRO A 145 17.71 -8.15 6.76
C PRO A 145 16.33 -7.57 6.41
N VAL A 146 15.26 -8.24 6.86
CA VAL A 146 13.86 -7.86 6.57
C VAL A 146 13.56 -6.39 6.87
N PRO A 147 14.04 -5.77 7.97
CA PRO A 147 13.84 -4.34 8.22
C PRO A 147 14.43 -3.42 7.15
N ALA A 148 15.57 -3.78 6.59
CA ALA A 148 16.20 -3.01 5.52
C ALA A 148 15.38 -3.08 4.23
N ILE A 149 14.87 -4.27 3.88
CA ILE A 149 14.02 -4.46 2.70
C ILE A 149 12.75 -3.62 2.82
N GLY A 150 12.06 -3.69 3.97
CA GLY A 150 10.83 -2.95 4.21
C GLY A 150 11.04 -1.43 4.19
N SER A 151 12.12 -0.94 4.80
CA SER A 151 12.44 0.49 4.82
C SER A 151 12.80 1.02 3.43
N LEU A 152 13.59 0.28 2.64
CA LEU A 152 13.90 0.63 1.25
C LEU A 152 12.66 0.59 0.35
N ALA A 153 11.79 -0.43 0.53
CA ALA A 153 10.53 -0.51 -0.20
C ALA A 153 9.62 0.70 0.09
N THR A 154 9.56 1.14 1.35
CA THR A 154 8.81 2.34 1.75
C THR A 154 9.38 3.59 1.08
N LEU A 155 10.69 3.80 1.15
CA LEU A 155 11.35 4.95 0.52
C LEU A 155 11.17 4.95 -1.01
N ALA A 156 11.37 3.80 -1.66
CA ALA A 156 11.16 3.64 -3.09
C ALA A 156 9.71 3.92 -3.50
N SER A 157 8.73 3.49 -2.69
CA SER A 157 7.32 3.74 -2.94
C SER A 157 6.98 5.23 -2.88
N PHE A 158 7.57 6.00 -1.97
CA PHE A 158 7.43 7.46 -1.96
C PHE A 158 8.08 8.10 -3.19
N GLY A 159 9.26 7.66 -3.60
CA GLY A 159 9.88 8.10 -4.87
C GLY A 159 8.99 7.83 -6.08
N LEU A 160 8.35 6.65 -6.14
CA LEU A 160 7.42 6.29 -7.19
C LEU A 160 6.12 7.12 -7.13
N LEU A 161 5.67 7.52 -5.94
CA LEU A 161 4.53 8.44 -5.78
C LEU A 161 4.81 9.78 -6.46
N GLU A 162 6.02 10.34 -6.34
CA GLU A 162 6.40 11.60 -7.00
C GLU A 162 6.41 11.47 -8.54
N VAL A 163 6.83 10.33 -9.04
CA VAL A 163 6.92 10.06 -10.49
C VAL A 163 5.58 9.60 -11.07
N SER A 164 4.60 9.24 -10.23
CA SER A 164 3.33 8.63 -10.65
C SER A 164 2.53 9.47 -11.66
N ALA A 165 2.55 10.80 -11.53
CA ALA A 165 1.88 11.71 -12.46
C ALA A 165 2.50 11.63 -13.87
N ARG A 166 3.81 11.60 -13.97
CA ARG A 166 4.52 11.44 -15.23
C ARG A 166 4.27 10.08 -15.86
N MET A 167 4.29 9.03 -15.04
CA MET A 167 3.99 7.67 -15.47
C MET A 167 2.55 7.53 -15.99
N ALA A 168 1.58 8.15 -15.33
CA ALA A 168 0.18 8.13 -15.77
C ALA A 168 -0.01 8.79 -17.13
N VAL A 169 0.64 9.93 -17.37
CA VAL A 169 0.62 10.65 -18.65
C VAL A 169 1.25 9.80 -19.76
N LEU A 170 2.39 9.15 -19.49
CA LEU A 170 3.07 8.27 -20.44
C LEU A 170 2.20 7.04 -20.78
N LEU A 171 1.61 6.38 -19.77
CA LEU A 171 0.75 5.21 -19.95
C LEU A 171 -0.56 5.54 -20.67
N ALA A 172 -1.07 6.76 -20.50
CA ALA A 172 -2.25 7.23 -21.23
C ALA A 172 -1.96 7.60 -22.70
N GLY A 173 -0.69 7.61 -23.10
CA GLY A 173 -0.26 7.99 -24.45
C GLY A 173 -0.48 9.48 -24.74
N LEU A 174 -0.52 10.31 -23.70
CA LEU A 174 -0.60 11.76 -23.75
C LEU A 174 0.81 12.38 -23.86
N SER A 175 1.73 11.74 -24.60
CA SER A 175 3.02 12.37 -24.88
C SER A 175 2.78 13.71 -25.57
N PRO A 176 3.37 14.81 -25.10
CA PRO A 176 3.28 16.09 -25.76
C PRO A 176 4.02 15.97 -27.10
N ARG A 177 3.28 15.60 -28.15
CA ARG A 177 3.79 15.80 -29.51
C ARG A 177 3.76 17.29 -29.73
N LEU A 178 4.93 17.89 -29.92
CA LEU A 178 4.99 19.25 -30.48
C LEU A 178 4.08 19.24 -31.71
N PRO A 179 3.10 20.17 -31.83
CA PRO A 179 2.29 20.23 -33.00
C PRO A 179 3.25 20.39 -34.21
N PRO A 180 3.16 19.53 -35.24
CA PRO A 180 3.85 19.81 -36.46
C PRO A 180 3.41 21.21 -36.88
N ALA A 181 4.35 22.01 -37.39
CA ALA A 181 4.11 23.38 -37.80
C ALA A 181 2.79 23.43 -38.57
N LEU A 182 1.84 24.20 -38.05
CA LEU A 182 0.48 24.32 -38.54
C LEU A 182 0.51 24.67 -40.03
N ASN A 183 0.31 23.68 -40.89
CA ASN A 183 -0.17 23.94 -42.20
C ASN A 183 -1.65 24.31 -42.09
N PRO A 184 -2.09 25.43 -42.67
CA PRO A 184 -3.49 25.87 -42.53
C PRO A 184 -4.52 24.88 -43.11
N ASP A 185 -4.10 23.92 -43.92
CA ASP A 185 -4.97 22.88 -44.48
C ASP A 185 -5.23 21.68 -43.56
N ASP A 186 -4.53 21.57 -42.42
CA ASP A 186 -4.71 20.48 -41.45
C ASP A 186 -5.68 20.83 -40.28
N ALA A 187 -6.51 21.85 -40.44
CA ALA A 187 -7.48 22.27 -39.45
C ALA A 187 -8.53 21.18 -39.11
N ASP A 188 -8.75 20.21 -39.99
CA ASP A 188 -9.65 19.07 -39.81
C ASP A 188 -9.01 17.91 -39.03
N ALA A 189 -7.72 17.97 -38.73
CA ALA A 189 -6.99 16.93 -37.99
C ALA A 189 -6.93 17.17 -36.48
N LEU A 190 -7.62 18.18 -35.92
CA LEU A 190 -7.75 18.39 -34.47
C LEU A 190 -8.48 17.21 -33.86
N PRO A 191 -7.87 16.52 -32.90
CA PRO A 191 -8.53 15.40 -32.21
C PRO A 191 -9.84 15.89 -31.62
N THR A 192 -10.95 15.25 -32.00
CA THR A 192 -12.29 15.55 -31.50
C THR A 192 -12.27 15.63 -29.99
N THR A 193 -12.93 16.62 -29.40
CA THR A 193 -13.03 16.85 -27.94
C THR A 193 -13.34 15.56 -27.18
N ASP A 194 -14.13 14.64 -27.74
CA ASP A 194 -14.46 13.34 -27.17
C ASP A 194 -13.25 12.40 -27.04
N ARG A 195 -12.30 12.44 -27.95
CA ARG A 195 -11.06 11.63 -27.85
C ARG A 195 -10.13 12.17 -26.78
N LEU A 196 -10.07 13.48 -26.60
CA LEU A 196 -9.27 14.12 -25.55
C LEU A 196 -9.85 13.84 -24.16
N THR A 197 -11.15 13.94 -23.99
CA THR A 197 -11.83 13.64 -22.73
C THR A 197 -11.69 12.16 -22.33
N THR A 198 -11.80 11.25 -23.31
CA THR A 198 -11.60 9.81 -23.05
C THR A 198 -10.17 9.50 -22.63
N ARG A 199 -9.17 10.13 -23.25
CA ARG A 199 -7.75 9.98 -22.86
C ARG A 199 -7.47 10.59 -21.49
N ALA A 200 -8.04 11.76 -21.18
CA ALA A 200 -7.91 12.42 -19.89
C ALA A 200 -8.50 11.56 -18.76
N ASN A 201 -9.70 11.01 -18.96
CA ASN A 201 -10.34 10.10 -18.00
C ASN A 201 -9.51 8.82 -17.79
N ARG A 202 -8.86 8.32 -18.85
CA ARG A 202 -7.98 7.16 -18.76
C ARG A 202 -6.70 7.50 -18.00
N ALA A 203 -6.12 8.69 -18.21
CA ALA A 203 -4.97 9.16 -17.44
C ALA A 203 -5.29 9.31 -15.96
N ASP A 204 -6.46 9.85 -15.63
CA ASP A 204 -6.92 9.99 -14.24
C ASP A 204 -7.12 8.62 -13.56
N ALA A 205 -7.68 7.67 -14.28
CA ALA A 205 -7.83 6.29 -13.81
C ALA A 205 -6.47 5.63 -13.53
N TRP A 206 -5.50 5.76 -14.43
CA TRP A 206 -4.14 5.27 -14.23
C TRP A 206 -3.43 5.95 -13.06
N LEU A 207 -3.54 7.27 -12.96
CA LEU A 207 -2.96 8.02 -11.85
C LEU A 207 -3.52 7.57 -10.51
N THR A 208 -4.83 7.40 -10.43
CA THR A 208 -5.49 6.94 -9.20
C THR A 208 -5.05 5.52 -8.81
N SER A 209 -4.91 4.61 -9.78
CA SER A 209 -4.45 3.25 -9.52
C SER A 209 -2.98 3.20 -9.08
N LEU A 210 -2.10 4.00 -9.69
CA LEU A 210 -0.68 4.07 -9.32
C LEU A 210 -0.49 4.69 -7.94
N LEU A 211 -1.19 5.80 -7.63
CA LEU A 211 -1.14 6.43 -6.31
C LEU A 211 -1.60 5.46 -5.22
N ALA A 212 -2.69 4.72 -5.46
CA ALA A 212 -3.18 3.71 -4.54
C ALA A 212 -2.18 2.55 -4.35
N ALA A 213 -1.56 2.09 -5.44
CA ALA A 213 -0.55 1.04 -5.40
C ALA A 213 0.67 1.43 -4.57
N PHE A 214 1.22 2.61 -4.82
CA PHE A 214 2.42 3.08 -4.13
C PHE A 214 2.14 3.45 -2.67
N ALA A 215 0.98 4.01 -2.36
CA ALA A 215 0.56 4.23 -0.97
C ALA A 215 0.43 2.90 -0.20
N ALA A 216 -0.20 1.89 -0.82
CA ALA A 216 -0.33 0.57 -0.22
C ALA A 216 1.04 -0.12 -0.04
N SER A 217 1.94 -0.05 -1.02
CA SER A 217 3.28 -0.64 -0.91
C SER A 217 4.13 0.06 0.14
N ALA A 218 4.03 1.40 0.29
CA ALA A 218 4.68 2.14 1.37
C ALA A 218 4.16 1.69 2.75
N THR A 219 2.85 1.52 2.87
CA THR A 219 2.20 1.01 4.09
C THR A 219 2.69 -0.40 4.45
N ILE A 220 2.71 -1.33 3.49
CA ILE A 220 3.18 -2.70 3.69
C ILE A 220 4.66 -2.71 4.10
N GLY A 221 5.51 -1.91 3.44
CA GLY A 221 6.92 -1.78 3.79
C GLY A 221 7.14 -1.25 5.20
N ALA A 222 6.43 -0.20 5.58
CA ALA A 222 6.53 0.42 6.90
C ALA A 222 6.02 -0.52 8.03
N ILE A 223 4.87 -1.18 7.82
CA ILE A 223 4.33 -2.17 8.75
C ILE A 223 5.28 -3.36 8.88
N GLY A 224 5.76 -3.89 7.76
CA GLY A 224 6.71 -4.99 7.74
C GLY A 224 7.99 -4.67 8.51
N THR A 225 8.50 -3.44 8.36
CA THR A 225 9.67 -2.95 9.12
C THR A 225 9.37 -2.86 10.61
N ALA A 226 8.24 -2.26 11.00
CA ALA A 226 7.86 -2.11 12.41
C ALA A 226 7.68 -3.46 13.09
N VAL A 227 7.02 -4.42 12.43
CA VAL A 227 6.80 -5.78 12.94
C VAL A 227 8.11 -6.57 12.99
N ALA A 228 8.95 -6.51 11.96
CA ALA A 228 10.21 -7.24 11.92
C ALA A 228 11.23 -6.74 12.96
N THR A 229 11.15 -5.47 13.35
CA THR A 229 11.98 -4.89 14.42
C THR A 229 11.42 -5.14 15.82
N HIS A 230 10.19 -5.69 15.93
CA HIS A 230 9.59 -6.08 17.20
C HIS A 230 10.40 -7.23 17.82
N GLY A 231 11.03 -7.04 18.93
CA GLY A 231 11.88 -8.05 19.59
C GLY A 231 13.39 -7.74 19.53
N ILE A 232 13.84 -6.81 18.68
CA ILE A 232 15.24 -6.39 18.61
C ILE A 232 15.38 -5.03 19.30
N HIS A 233 15.79 -4.99 20.56
CA HIS A 233 15.79 -3.79 21.40
C HIS A 233 16.41 -2.52 20.78
N ARG A 234 17.44 -2.65 19.94
CA ARG A 234 18.22 -1.50 19.42
C ARG A 234 17.70 -0.91 18.10
N SER A 235 17.05 -1.71 17.26
CA SER A 235 16.54 -1.25 15.94
C SER A 235 15.05 -0.92 15.96
N SER A 236 14.38 -1.19 17.04
CA SER A 236 12.93 -1.11 17.16
C SER A 236 12.36 0.30 17.16
N MET A 237 13.07 1.26 17.74
CA MET A 237 12.69 2.68 17.68
C MET A 237 12.69 3.20 16.25
N GLY A 238 13.66 2.76 15.43
CA GLY A 238 13.74 3.12 14.01
C GLY A 238 12.54 2.62 13.21
N GLY A 239 12.09 1.37 13.44
CA GLY A 239 10.92 0.82 12.76
C GLY A 239 9.61 1.53 13.12
N ILE A 240 9.39 1.83 14.40
CA ILE A 240 8.24 2.60 14.87
C ILE A 240 8.25 4.02 14.31
N ALA A 241 9.42 4.69 14.36
CA ALA A 241 9.57 6.04 13.83
C ALA A 241 9.32 6.09 12.31
N LEU A 242 9.83 5.11 11.54
CA LEU A 242 9.57 5.00 10.11
C LEU A 242 8.08 4.85 9.83
N ALA A 243 7.40 3.96 10.55
CA ALA A 243 5.96 3.75 10.37
C ALA A 243 5.16 5.00 10.76
N ALA A 244 5.52 5.69 11.84
CA ALA A 244 4.86 6.92 12.26
C ALA A 244 5.02 8.04 11.21
N VAL A 245 6.24 8.25 10.71
CA VAL A 245 6.52 9.26 9.66
C VAL A 245 5.82 8.90 8.36
N THR A 246 5.85 7.64 7.95
CA THR A 246 5.12 7.15 6.75
C THR A 246 3.63 7.41 6.86
N GLY A 247 3.02 7.06 7.99
CA GLY A 247 1.59 7.28 8.23
C GLY A 247 1.23 8.77 8.25
N ALA A 248 2.04 9.60 8.89
CA ALA A 248 1.86 11.05 8.91
C ALA A 248 1.94 11.66 7.50
N LEU A 249 2.93 11.26 6.69
CA LEU A 249 3.06 11.69 5.29
C LEU A 249 1.85 11.32 4.44
N LEU A 250 1.36 10.08 4.56
CA LEU A 250 0.16 9.65 3.84
C LEU A 250 -1.09 10.44 4.26
N LEU A 251 -1.24 10.74 5.56
CA LEU A 251 -2.33 11.57 6.07
C LEU A 251 -2.24 13.02 5.61
N LEU A 252 -1.04 13.59 5.53
CA LEU A 252 -0.82 14.94 4.99
C LEU A 252 -1.23 15.00 3.51
N ARG A 253 -0.84 14.01 2.71
CA ARG A 253 -1.22 13.90 1.29
C ARG A 253 -2.71 13.66 1.06
N ALA A 254 -3.40 13.01 2.01
CA ALA A 254 -4.84 12.83 1.94
C ALA A 254 -5.60 14.16 1.86
N ARG A 255 -5.05 15.25 2.40
CA ARG A 255 -5.71 16.57 2.44
C ARG A 255 -5.73 17.29 1.08
N SER A 256 -4.70 17.08 0.26
CA SER A 256 -4.53 17.77 -1.03
C SER A 256 -5.11 16.97 -2.21
N ALA A 257 -5.60 15.75 -1.97
CA ALA A 257 -6.06 14.84 -2.99
C ALA A 257 -7.59 14.93 -3.20
N ASP A 258 -8.05 14.54 -4.40
CA ASP A 258 -9.47 14.32 -4.67
C ASP A 258 -10.07 13.28 -3.72
N THR A 259 -11.37 13.34 -3.49
CA THR A 259 -12.08 12.51 -2.49
C THR A 259 -11.73 11.02 -2.57
N ARG A 260 -11.58 10.45 -3.76
CA ARG A 260 -11.23 9.02 -3.92
C ARG A 260 -9.78 8.74 -3.52
N ARG A 261 -8.86 9.59 -3.93
CA ARG A 261 -7.42 9.47 -3.60
C ARG A 261 -7.19 9.76 -2.12
N SER A 262 -7.90 10.76 -1.58
CA SER A 262 -7.88 11.11 -0.16
C SER A 262 -8.27 9.93 0.73
N LEU A 263 -9.33 9.19 0.38
CA LEU A 263 -9.74 7.99 1.12
C LEU A 263 -8.64 6.92 1.14
N VAL A 264 -7.97 6.66 0.02
CA VAL A 264 -6.89 5.67 -0.03
C VAL A 264 -5.72 6.09 0.86
N PHE A 265 -5.26 7.33 0.74
CA PHE A 265 -4.19 7.86 1.57
C PHE A 265 -4.56 7.85 3.06
N ALA A 266 -5.80 8.22 3.40
CA ALA A 266 -6.29 8.20 4.77
C ALA A 266 -6.31 6.78 5.35
N ILE A 267 -6.85 5.80 4.63
CA ILE A 267 -6.87 4.39 5.08
C ILE A 267 -5.45 3.88 5.27
N CYS A 268 -4.56 4.08 4.30
CA CYS A 268 -3.16 3.67 4.39
C CYS A 268 -2.44 4.36 5.54
N GLY A 269 -2.64 5.66 5.72
CA GLY A 269 -2.04 6.44 6.80
C GLY A 269 -2.53 6.00 8.18
N ILE A 270 -3.84 5.84 8.36
CA ILE A 270 -4.44 5.39 9.63
C ILE A 270 -3.94 3.99 9.98
N THR A 271 -3.93 3.04 9.05
CA THR A 271 -3.45 1.68 9.32
C THR A 271 -1.98 1.66 9.71
N THR A 272 -1.15 2.48 9.08
CA THR A 272 0.28 2.57 9.40
C THR A 272 0.51 3.18 10.79
N VAL A 273 -0.19 4.28 11.12
CA VAL A 273 -0.11 4.92 12.44
C VAL A 273 -0.64 3.98 13.54
N ALA A 274 -1.77 3.30 13.28
CA ALA A 274 -2.34 2.34 14.23
C ALA A 274 -1.37 1.19 14.52
N THR A 275 -0.69 0.67 13.49
CA THR A 275 0.32 -0.38 13.67
C THR A 275 1.53 0.13 14.43
N ALA A 276 2.04 1.32 14.10
CA ALA A 276 3.14 1.95 14.85
C ALA A 276 2.77 2.12 16.32
N PHE A 277 1.54 2.54 16.60
CA PHE A 277 1.03 2.71 17.95
C PHE A 277 0.91 1.36 18.69
N THR A 278 0.34 0.32 18.09
CA THR A 278 0.22 -1.00 18.72
C THR A 278 1.59 -1.58 19.06
N VAL A 279 2.55 -1.50 18.13
CA VAL A 279 3.92 -1.97 18.38
C VAL A 279 4.62 -1.15 19.47
N ALA A 280 4.36 0.15 19.56
CA ALA A 280 4.88 1.00 20.63
C ALA A 280 4.23 0.69 21.99
N ALA A 281 2.92 0.46 22.01
CA ALA A 281 2.16 0.15 23.21
C ALA A 281 2.56 -1.20 23.83
N ASP A 282 2.77 -2.23 22.98
CA ASP A 282 3.24 -3.54 23.45
C ASP A 282 4.59 -3.48 24.17
N ARG A 283 5.39 -2.44 23.94
CA ARG A 283 6.68 -2.22 24.61
C ARG A 283 6.58 -1.42 25.89
N ALA A 284 5.57 -0.58 25.97
CA ALA A 284 5.37 0.32 27.10
C ALA A 284 4.38 -0.23 28.12
N LEU A 285 4.20 -1.55 28.18
CA LEU A 285 3.22 -2.23 29.08
C LEU A 285 3.34 -1.78 30.55
N GLU A 286 4.55 -1.41 31.00
CA GLU A 286 4.77 -0.89 32.35
C GLU A 286 4.40 0.59 32.50
N HIS A 287 4.12 1.31 31.41
CA HIS A 287 3.86 2.75 31.38
C HIS A 287 2.40 3.06 30.97
N GLY A 288 1.43 2.38 31.58
CA GLY A 288 0.00 2.54 31.27
C GLY A 288 -0.48 4.00 31.12
N PRO A 289 -0.08 4.95 32.01
CA PRO A 289 -0.49 6.35 31.89
C PRO A 289 -0.01 7.03 30.60
N TRP A 290 1.18 6.72 30.12
CA TRP A 290 1.71 7.26 28.86
C TRP A 290 0.99 6.73 27.64
N ILE A 291 0.61 5.46 27.65
CA ILE A 291 -0.20 4.85 26.58
C ILE A 291 -1.57 5.53 26.52
N ALA A 292 -2.20 5.74 27.67
CA ALA A 292 -3.48 6.44 27.75
C ALA A 292 -3.38 7.89 27.24
N ALA A 293 -2.33 8.63 27.61
CA ALA A 293 -2.09 9.99 27.15
C ALA A 293 -1.87 10.06 25.63
N LEU A 294 -1.06 9.15 25.07
CA LEU A 294 -0.84 9.05 23.61
C LEU A 294 -2.11 8.69 22.87
N THR A 295 -2.92 7.77 23.40
CA THR A 295 -4.22 7.39 22.80
C THR A 295 -5.17 8.59 22.77
N ALA A 296 -5.27 9.31 23.88
CA ALA A 296 -6.10 10.51 23.99
C ALA A 296 -5.62 11.61 23.01
N MET A 297 -4.31 11.81 22.90
CA MET A 297 -3.72 12.75 21.96
C MET A 297 -4.02 12.37 20.51
N LEU A 298 -3.83 11.11 20.11
CA LEU A 298 -4.15 10.63 18.77
C LEU A 298 -5.63 10.75 18.45
N ALA A 299 -6.52 10.43 19.41
CA ALA A 299 -7.95 10.60 19.26
C ALA A 299 -8.33 12.09 19.08
N ALA A 300 -7.73 12.99 19.87
CA ALA A 300 -7.96 14.43 19.76
C ALA A 300 -7.47 14.97 18.39
N VAL A 301 -6.30 14.54 17.92
CA VAL A 301 -5.78 14.91 16.59
C VAL A 301 -6.68 14.37 15.48
N ALA A 302 -7.16 13.13 15.57
CA ALA A 302 -8.07 12.55 14.59
C ALA A 302 -9.41 13.28 14.55
N MET A 303 -9.98 13.63 15.71
CA MET A 303 -11.19 14.45 15.82
C MET A 303 -10.99 15.85 15.23
N PHE A 304 -9.88 16.51 15.55
CA PHE A 304 -9.55 17.81 15.01
C PHE A 304 -9.43 17.76 13.48
N LEU A 305 -8.68 16.80 12.94
CA LEU A 305 -8.50 16.63 11.49
C LEU A 305 -9.81 16.25 10.78
N GLY A 306 -10.66 15.45 11.42
CA GLY A 306 -11.92 15.00 10.82
C GLY A 306 -13.03 16.05 10.82
N PHE A 307 -13.17 16.79 11.90
CA PHE A 307 -14.32 17.69 12.09
C PHE A 307 -13.97 19.17 11.99
N VAL A 308 -12.83 19.59 12.49
CA VAL A 308 -12.47 21.02 12.59
C VAL A 308 -11.69 21.48 11.37
N ALA A 309 -10.74 20.68 10.88
CA ALA A 309 -9.88 21.05 9.75
C ALA A 309 -10.65 21.33 8.44
N PRO A 310 -11.72 20.57 8.07
CA PRO A 310 -12.50 20.86 6.88
C PRO A 310 -13.30 22.14 6.96
N ALA A 311 -13.66 22.58 8.20
CA ALA A 311 -14.45 23.78 8.44
C ALA A 311 -13.62 25.07 8.48
N LEU A 312 -12.30 24.96 8.61
CA LEU A 312 -11.40 26.10 8.66
C LEU A 312 -10.90 26.45 7.25
N SER A 313 -11.14 27.68 6.81
CA SER A 313 -10.44 28.25 5.66
C SER A 313 -8.98 28.45 6.02
N LEU A 314 -8.12 27.54 5.54
CA LEU A 314 -6.69 27.55 5.83
C LEU A 314 -6.06 28.82 5.25
N SER A 315 -5.33 29.56 6.09
CA SER A 315 -4.55 30.70 5.62
C SER A 315 -3.43 30.25 4.69
N PRO A 316 -2.97 31.07 3.74
CA PRO A 316 -1.87 30.72 2.82
C PRO A 316 -0.56 30.39 3.57
N VAL A 317 -0.38 30.89 4.77
CA VAL A 317 0.76 30.57 5.64
C VAL A 317 0.68 29.12 6.13
N THR A 318 -0.51 28.65 6.52
CA THR A 318 -0.72 27.26 6.98
C THR A 318 -0.48 26.27 5.85
N TYR A 319 -0.80 26.62 4.60
CA TYR A 319 -0.53 25.77 3.46
C TYR A 319 0.99 25.58 3.24
N ARG A 320 1.76 26.65 3.31
CA ARG A 320 3.23 26.58 3.21
C ARG A 320 3.88 25.80 4.35
N THR A 321 3.36 25.93 5.58
CA THR A 321 3.91 25.14 6.71
C THR A 321 3.66 23.64 6.54
N ILE A 322 2.53 23.24 5.96
CA ILE A 322 2.24 21.83 5.66
C ILE A 322 3.18 21.30 4.58
N GLU A 323 3.40 22.05 3.52
CA GLU A 323 4.32 21.70 2.44
C GLU A 323 5.77 21.54 2.94
N LEU A 324 6.21 22.46 3.79
CA LEU A 324 7.52 22.36 4.45
C LEU A 324 7.61 21.13 5.37
N LEU A 325 6.55 20.82 6.09
CA LEU A 325 6.48 19.64 6.95
C LEU A 325 6.56 18.34 6.15
N GLU A 326 5.90 18.28 5.00
CA GLU A 326 5.98 17.15 4.06
C GLU A 326 7.39 16.96 3.53
N CYS A 327 8.03 18.05 3.06
CA CYS A 327 9.42 18.01 2.62
C CYS A 327 10.37 17.57 3.74
N LEU A 328 10.22 18.11 4.96
CA LEU A 328 11.03 17.76 6.11
C LEU A 328 10.88 16.26 6.47
N ALA A 329 9.66 15.76 6.44
CA ALA A 329 9.38 14.37 6.73
C ALA A 329 9.97 13.43 5.67
N LEU A 330 9.92 13.78 4.38
CA LEU A 330 10.57 13.05 3.30
C LEU A 330 12.09 13.03 3.47
N ILE A 331 12.70 14.18 3.83
CA ILE A 331 14.14 14.27 4.12
C ILE A 331 14.49 13.39 5.32
N ALA A 332 13.67 13.38 6.38
CA ALA A 332 13.91 12.58 7.57
C ALA A 332 13.80 11.06 7.31
N MET A 333 13.06 10.64 6.29
CA MET A 333 12.97 9.23 5.92
C MET A 333 14.31 8.67 5.42
N VAL A 334 15.15 9.48 4.77
CA VAL A 334 16.45 9.02 4.23
C VAL A 334 17.40 8.58 5.33
N PRO A 335 17.72 9.39 6.36
CA PRO A 335 18.60 8.96 7.45
C PRO A 335 17.97 7.82 8.27
N LEU A 336 16.63 7.77 8.39
CA LEU A 336 15.95 6.72 9.10
C LEU A 336 16.10 5.36 8.39
N THR A 337 15.95 5.34 7.06
CA THR A 337 16.18 4.15 6.24
C THR A 337 17.64 3.74 6.25
N ALA A 338 18.59 4.67 6.16
CA ALA A 338 20.01 4.41 6.29
C ALA A 338 20.37 3.77 7.64
N TRP A 339 19.73 4.21 8.71
CA TRP A 339 19.89 3.61 10.04
C TRP A 339 19.39 2.15 10.07
N LEU A 340 18.19 1.91 9.55
CA LEU A 340 17.59 0.57 9.51
C LEU A 340 18.36 -0.39 8.59
N CYS A 341 18.99 0.12 7.53
CA CYS A 341 19.89 -0.65 6.66
C CYS A 341 21.25 -0.95 7.31
N GLY A 342 21.53 -0.40 8.49
CA GLY A 342 22.84 -0.58 9.16
C GLY A 342 23.98 0.21 8.50
N ALA A 343 23.69 1.18 7.63
CA ALA A 343 24.72 1.96 6.94
C ALA A 343 25.67 2.68 7.92
N TYR A 344 25.16 3.16 9.05
CA TYR A 344 25.98 3.79 10.08
C TYR A 344 26.96 2.82 10.77
N SER A 345 26.58 1.54 10.90
CA SER A 345 27.48 0.53 11.44
C SER A 345 28.58 0.17 10.44
N ALA A 346 28.23 0.06 9.16
CA ALA A 346 29.19 -0.19 8.09
C ALA A 346 30.24 0.93 7.97
N VAL A 347 29.81 2.19 8.05
CA VAL A 347 30.72 3.35 8.04
C VAL A 347 31.63 3.39 9.27
N ARG A 348 31.14 2.99 10.45
CA ARG A 348 31.96 2.92 11.67
C ARG A 348 33.02 1.82 11.62
N HIS A 349 32.79 0.75 10.87
CA HIS A 349 33.76 -0.34 10.67
C HIS A 349 34.76 -0.05 9.53
N LEU A 350 34.49 0.96 8.71
CA LEU A 350 35.49 1.53 7.83
C LEU A 350 36.43 2.39 8.73
N ASP A 351 37.41 1.74 9.36
CA ASP A 351 38.52 2.43 10.01
C ASP A 351 39.21 3.27 8.95
N LEU A 352 38.81 4.53 8.86
CA LEU A 352 39.59 5.56 8.16
C LEU A 352 40.83 5.85 9.02
N THR A 353 41.74 4.90 9.09
CA THR A 353 43.11 5.15 9.55
C THR A 353 43.75 6.02 8.50
N TRP A 354 43.59 7.32 8.67
CA TRP A 354 44.46 8.32 8.03
C TRP A 354 45.83 8.20 8.70
N THR A 355 46.70 7.30 8.19
CA THR A 355 48.12 7.34 8.43
C THR A 355 48.78 8.25 7.43
#